data_9ff66e7c74c501b99548888bb2708a30
#
_entry.id   9ff66e7c74c501b99548888bb2708a30
#
_cell.length_a   1.000
_cell.length_b   1.000
_cell.length_c   1.000
_cell.angle_alpha   90.00
_cell.angle_beta   90.00
_cell.angle_gamma   90.00
#
_symmetry.space_group_name_H-M   'P 1'
#
loop_
_entity.id
_entity.type
_entity.pdbx_description
1 polymer ?
#
loop_
_entity_poly.entity_id
_entity_poly.type
_entity_poly.pdbx_seq_one_letter_code
_entity_poly.pdbx_strand_id
1 'polypeptide(L)'
;LMYAPTDNLTIMMMGKYFEKEMTLQRMKMAGSARFDVNSSGLGDTSLSFLIRNNHTASNQSHFGFGFSFPTGSIDCRDTTPASINSRLGYAMQNGTGTFDPFLLYNNLNQFGRFKIGEQIHLKIPASGKNNKDYEYGKSLETSIWASYRWLENVSNSIRLSYHYLGYMKGSDNEMNPKMSPSMDSKNSGYQ
;
A
#
# COMPACT_ATOMS: atom_id res chain seq x y z
N LEU A 1 17.09 0.31 -1.81
CA LEU A 1 18.28 0.89 -2.42
C LEU A 1 18.01 2.33 -2.81
N MET A 2 18.95 3.24 -2.50
CA MET A 2 18.87 4.66 -2.89
C MET A 2 20.20 5.07 -3.52
N TYR A 3 20.09 5.86 -4.59
CA TYR A 3 21.24 6.42 -5.30
C TYR A 3 20.94 7.87 -5.69
N ALA A 4 21.84 8.79 -5.36
CA ALA A 4 21.72 10.20 -5.68
C ALA A 4 22.79 10.59 -6.72
N PRO A 5 22.44 10.56 -8.03
CA PRO A 5 23.38 10.96 -9.08
C PRO A 5 23.71 12.44 -9.07
N THR A 6 22.84 13.27 -8.51
CA THR A 6 23.05 14.70 -8.34
C THR A 6 22.47 15.17 -7.00
N ASP A 7 22.79 16.38 -6.59
CA ASP A 7 22.26 16.99 -5.36
C ASP A 7 20.72 17.17 -5.38
N ASN A 8 20.11 17.20 -6.57
CA ASN A 8 18.69 17.45 -6.74
C ASN A 8 17.88 16.23 -7.13
N LEU A 9 18.52 15.09 -7.45
CA LEU A 9 17.84 13.88 -7.90
C LEU A 9 18.26 12.69 -7.06
N THR A 10 17.29 11.99 -6.51
CA THR A 10 17.48 10.68 -5.87
C THR A 10 16.65 9.63 -6.57
N ILE A 11 17.28 8.53 -6.94
CA ILE A 11 16.62 7.34 -7.48
C ILE A 11 16.46 6.35 -6.33
N MET A 12 15.27 5.85 -6.13
CA MET A 12 14.97 4.92 -5.04
C MET A 12 14.24 3.68 -5.57
N MET A 13 14.77 2.53 -5.24
CA MET A 13 14.15 1.23 -5.50
C MET A 13 13.72 0.60 -4.18
N MET A 14 12.47 0.20 -4.07
CA MET A 14 11.90 -0.46 -2.89
C MET A 14 11.27 -1.80 -3.27
N GLY A 15 11.62 -2.84 -2.51
CA GLY A 15 10.89 -4.10 -2.44
C GLY A 15 10.21 -4.21 -1.08
N LYS A 16 9.12 -4.95 -1.03
CA LYS A 16 8.36 -5.23 0.20
C LYS A 16 8.27 -6.74 0.38
N TYR A 17 8.35 -7.19 1.61
CA TYR A 17 8.00 -8.55 1.99
C TYR A 17 6.78 -8.49 2.91
N PHE A 18 5.78 -9.30 2.61
CA PHE A 18 4.55 -9.38 3.39
C PHE A 18 4.46 -10.73 4.11
N GLU A 19 3.95 -10.66 5.31
CA GLU A 19 3.46 -11.78 6.09
C GLU A 19 2.08 -11.37 6.60
N LYS A 20 1.05 -12.09 6.17
CA LYS A 20 -0.35 -11.74 6.41
C LYS A 20 -1.06 -12.93 7.01
N GLU A 21 -1.81 -12.68 8.07
CA GLU A 21 -2.68 -13.65 8.72
C GLU A 21 -4.08 -13.07 8.81
N MET A 22 -5.08 -13.89 8.55
CA MET A 22 -6.49 -13.49 8.63
C MET A 22 -7.32 -14.63 9.22
N THR A 23 -8.05 -14.32 10.31
CA THR A 23 -9.05 -15.21 10.89
C THR A 23 -10.40 -15.00 10.19
N LEU A 24 -10.91 -16.06 9.60
CA LEU A 24 -12.21 -16.07 8.93
C LEU A 24 -13.22 -16.89 9.72
N GLN A 25 -14.48 -16.51 9.66
CA GLN A 25 -15.56 -17.21 10.29
C GLN A 25 -16.55 -17.75 9.26
N ARG A 26 -16.72 -19.07 9.22
CA ARG A 26 -17.73 -19.71 8.38
C ARG A 26 -19.03 -19.88 9.18
N MET A 27 -20.10 -19.24 8.73
CA MET A 27 -21.44 -19.50 9.24
C MET A 27 -21.97 -20.80 8.65
N LYS A 28 -22.30 -21.78 9.49
CA LYS A 28 -23.08 -22.97 9.14
C LYS A 28 -24.38 -22.95 9.94
N MET A 29 -25.42 -23.60 9.43
CA MET A 29 -26.72 -23.75 10.15
C MET A 29 -26.57 -24.43 11.52
N ALA A 30 -25.49 -25.12 11.80
CA ALA A 30 -25.21 -25.87 13.04
C ALA A 30 -23.96 -25.40 13.80
N GLY A 31 -23.60 -24.13 13.69
CA GLY A 31 -22.45 -23.55 14.41
C GLY A 31 -21.49 -22.77 13.54
N SER A 32 -20.73 -21.86 14.15
CA SER A 32 -19.69 -21.08 13.48
C SER A 32 -18.33 -21.74 13.70
N ALA A 33 -17.62 -22.07 12.63
CA ALA A 33 -16.23 -22.50 12.70
C ALA A 33 -15.32 -21.34 12.29
N ARG A 34 -14.33 -21.03 13.12
CA ARG A 34 -13.25 -20.11 12.79
C ARG A 34 -12.09 -20.89 12.19
N PHE A 35 -11.40 -20.29 11.24
CA PHE A 35 -10.16 -20.83 10.67
C PHE A 35 -9.26 -19.68 10.25
N ASP A 36 -7.96 -19.93 10.31
CA ASP A 36 -6.94 -18.95 9.94
C ASP A 36 -6.42 -19.26 8.55
N VAL A 37 -6.08 -18.22 7.81
CA VAL A 37 -5.42 -18.31 6.51
C VAL A 37 -4.21 -17.38 6.52
N ASN A 38 -3.12 -17.84 5.89
CA ASN A 38 -1.85 -17.16 5.87
C ASN A 38 -1.38 -16.94 4.43
N SER A 39 -0.71 -15.82 4.20
CA SER A 39 0.06 -15.62 2.98
C SER A 39 1.35 -14.88 3.28
N SER A 40 2.42 -15.26 2.61
CA SER A 40 3.71 -14.60 2.72
C SER A 40 4.38 -14.49 1.36
N GLY A 41 5.30 -13.57 1.22
CA GLY A 41 6.08 -13.40 0.00
C GLY A 41 6.38 -11.96 -0.36
N LEU A 42 7.09 -11.82 -1.47
CA LEU A 42 7.43 -10.51 -2.00
C LEU A 42 6.17 -9.80 -2.53
N GLY A 43 6.10 -8.52 -2.25
CA GLY A 43 5.14 -7.60 -2.85
C GLY A 43 5.66 -6.97 -4.15
N ASP A 44 4.90 -6.02 -4.65
CA ASP A 44 5.31 -5.26 -5.82
C ASP A 44 6.54 -4.41 -5.52
N THR A 45 7.52 -4.46 -6.42
CA THR A 45 8.72 -3.63 -6.38
C THR A 45 8.41 -2.28 -6.99
N SER A 46 8.95 -1.21 -6.43
CA SER A 46 8.77 0.14 -6.97
C SER A 46 10.10 0.82 -7.25
N LEU A 47 10.10 1.63 -8.31
CA LEU A 47 11.18 2.53 -8.68
C LEU A 47 10.63 3.95 -8.67
N SER A 48 11.31 4.86 -7.98
CA SER A 48 10.91 6.26 -7.90
C SER A 48 12.08 7.21 -8.09
N PHE A 49 11.75 8.38 -8.60
CA PHE A 49 12.63 9.50 -8.84
C PHE A 49 12.17 10.66 -7.96
N LEU A 50 13.00 11.05 -7.01
CA LEU A 50 12.73 12.14 -6.08
C LEU A 50 13.52 13.36 -6.52
N ILE A 51 12.82 14.44 -6.78
CA ILE A 51 13.39 15.72 -7.23
C ILE A 51 13.28 16.70 -6.07
N ARG A 52 14.41 17.25 -5.65
CA ARG A 52 14.44 18.29 -4.63
C ARG A 52 13.80 19.56 -5.18
N ASN A 53 12.76 20.04 -4.51
CA ASN A 53 12.10 21.30 -4.86
C ASN A 53 12.65 22.47 -4.04
N ASN A 54 12.81 22.28 -2.73
CA ASN A 54 13.35 23.30 -1.85
C ASN A 54 14.30 22.66 -0.81
N HIS A 55 15.36 23.38 -0.47
CA HIS A 55 16.30 22.95 0.55
C HIS A 55 16.90 24.18 1.24
N THR A 56 16.22 24.64 2.27
CA THR A 56 16.69 25.69 3.17
C THR A 56 16.86 25.12 4.58
N ALA A 57 17.47 25.86 5.47
CA ALA A 57 17.60 25.46 6.87
C ALA A 57 16.23 25.22 7.55
N SER A 58 15.18 25.89 7.08
CA SER A 58 13.84 25.84 7.67
C SER A 58 12.83 25.06 6.85
N ASN A 59 13.08 24.78 5.57
CA ASN A 59 12.15 24.05 4.70
C ASN A 59 12.89 23.09 3.78
N GLN A 60 12.40 21.85 3.71
CA GLN A 60 12.88 20.84 2.77
C GLN A 60 11.68 20.21 2.08
N SER A 61 11.64 20.24 0.76
CA SER A 61 10.57 19.62 0.00
C SER A 61 11.07 18.84 -1.20
N HIS A 62 10.34 17.76 -1.53
CA HIS A 62 10.64 16.89 -2.65
C HIS A 62 9.36 16.56 -3.38
N PHE A 63 9.40 16.62 -4.70
CA PHE A 63 8.45 15.94 -5.56
C PHE A 63 9.03 14.62 -6.03
N GLY A 64 8.18 13.63 -6.21
CA GLY A 64 8.58 12.36 -6.75
C GLY A 64 7.54 11.81 -7.72
N PHE A 65 8.02 11.04 -8.66
CA PHE A 65 7.21 10.17 -9.48
C PHE A 65 7.87 8.79 -9.55
N GLY A 66 7.08 7.78 -9.79
CA GLY A 66 7.61 6.43 -9.86
C GLY A 66 6.61 5.43 -10.42
N PHE A 67 7.05 4.19 -10.45
CA PHE A 67 6.31 3.08 -11.00
C PHE A 67 6.38 1.88 -10.05
N SER A 68 5.24 1.24 -9.84
CA SER A 68 5.13 -0.06 -9.17
C SER A 68 5.07 -1.15 -10.24
N PHE A 69 5.92 -2.15 -10.11
CA PHE A 69 6.00 -3.29 -11.02
C PHE A 69 5.33 -4.50 -10.40
N PRO A 70 4.56 -5.31 -11.16
CA PRO A 70 3.80 -6.45 -10.66
C PRO A 70 4.69 -7.66 -10.34
N THR A 71 5.61 -7.49 -9.39
CA THR A 71 6.53 -8.55 -8.94
C THR A 71 5.95 -9.39 -7.80
N GLY A 72 4.92 -8.88 -7.13
CA GLY A 72 4.23 -9.59 -6.06
C GLY A 72 3.25 -10.65 -6.59
N SER A 73 3.09 -11.73 -5.84
CA SER A 73 2.14 -12.78 -6.19
C SER A 73 0.70 -12.29 -6.08
N ILE A 74 -0.10 -12.58 -7.10
CA ILE A 74 -1.56 -12.43 -7.10
C ILE A 74 -2.27 -13.78 -7.09
N ASP A 75 -1.56 -14.87 -6.78
CA ASP A 75 -2.08 -16.23 -6.68
C ASP A 75 -1.75 -16.87 -5.32
N CYS A 76 -1.87 -16.10 -4.24
CA CYS A 76 -1.69 -16.62 -2.89
C CYS A 76 -2.83 -17.57 -2.55
N ARG A 77 -2.49 -18.76 -2.03
CA ARG A 77 -3.42 -19.85 -1.71
C ARG A 77 -3.11 -20.42 -0.35
N ASP A 78 -4.14 -20.96 0.30
CA ASP A 78 -3.99 -21.67 1.56
C ASP A 78 -5.11 -22.71 1.75
N THR A 79 -4.98 -23.52 2.81
CA THR A 79 -5.98 -24.51 3.20
C THR A 79 -7.17 -23.84 3.88
N THR A 80 -8.34 -24.13 3.38
CA THR A 80 -9.61 -23.68 3.96
C THR A 80 -10.55 -24.85 4.21
N PRO A 81 -11.61 -24.71 5.00
CA PRO A 81 -12.60 -25.79 5.17
C PRO A 81 -13.33 -26.20 3.89
N ALA A 82 -13.14 -25.48 2.78
CA ALA A 82 -13.74 -25.80 1.49
C ALA A 82 -12.79 -26.54 0.56
N SER A 83 -11.46 -26.28 0.65
CA SER A 83 -10.43 -26.89 -0.19
C SER A 83 -9.05 -26.71 0.44
N ILE A 84 -8.17 -27.67 0.24
CA ILE A 84 -6.76 -27.62 0.68
C ILE A 84 -5.88 -26.68 -0.14
N ASN A 85 -6.37 -26.12 -1.21
CA ASN A 85 -5.63 -25.18 -2.08
C ASN A 85 -6.57 -24.06 -2.56
N SER A 86 -7.25 -23.43 -1.62
CA SER A 86 -8.18 -22.33 -1.93
C SER A 86 -7.41 -21.07 -2.25
N ARG A 87 -7.83 -20.36 -3.31
CA ARG A 87 -7.35 -19.04 -3.60
C ARG A 87 -7.82 -18.08 -2.51
N LEU A 88 -6.89 -17.31 -1.97
CA LEU A 88 -7.18 -16.34 -0.90
C LEU A 88 -7.78 -15.05 -1.47
N GLY A 89 -8.54 -14.37 -0.64
CA GLY A 89 -9.17 -13.09 -0.98
C GLY A 89 -8.17 -11.99 -1.35
N TYR A 90 -8.65 -10.93 -1.99
CA TYR A 90 -7.82 -9.82 -2.50
C TYR A 90 -6.89 -9.20 -1.44
N ALA A 91 -7.35 -9.06 -0.20
CA ALA A 91 -6.55 -8.53 0.90
C ALA A 91 -5.32 -9.40 1.24
N MET A 92 -5.38 -10.69 0.94
CA MET A 92 -4.31 -11.67 1.19
C MET A 92 -3.35 -11.81 0.01
N GLN A 93 -3.61 -11.18 -1.13
CA GLN A 93 -2.68 -11.17 -2.26
C GLN A 93 -1.51 -10.23 -1.97
N ASN A 94 -0.29 -10.60 -2.40
CA ASN A 94 0.93 -9.83 -2.11
C ASN A 94 1.23 -8.77 -3.17
N GLY A 95 0.70 -8.89 -4.38
CA GLY A 95 0.86 -7.96 -5.48
C GLY A 95 -0.45 -7.43 -6.03
N THR A 96 -0.36 -6.47 -6.93
CA THR A 96 -1.50 -5.93 -7.69
C THR A 96 -1.69 -6.65 -9.03
N GLY A 97 -0.60 -7.20 -9.57
CA GLY A 97 -0.56 -7.78 -10.91
C GLY A 97 -0.64 -6.73 -12.02
N THR A 98 -0.53 -5.45 -11.68
CA THR A 98 -0.62 -4.31 -12.61
C THR A 98 0.60 -3.42 -12.50
N PHE A 99 0.92 -2.73 -13.61
CA PHE A 99 1.92 -1.67 -13.63
C PHE A 99 1.23 -0.35 -13.26
N ASP A 100 1.66 0.26 -12.15
CA ASP A 100 0.96 1.39 -11.57
C ASP A 100 1.91 2.59 -11.38
N PRO A 101 1.75 3.68 -12.14
CA PRO A 101 2.43 4.93 -11.86
C PRO A 101 1.93 5.57 -10.55
N PHE A 102 2.84 6.28 -9.87
CA PHE A 102 2.51 7.02 -8.67
C PHE A 102 3.25 8.36 -8.59
N LEU A 103 2.66 9.26 -7.83
CA LEU A 103 3.21 10.57 -7.50
C LEU A 103 3.45 10.67 -5.99
N LEU A 104 4.53 11.35 -5.63
CA LEU A 104 4.95 11.60 -4.27
C LEU A 104 5.16 13.09 -4.05
N TYR A 105 4.76 13.57 -2.89
CA TYR A 105 5.14 14.88 -2.38
C TYR A 105 5.49 14.76 -0.91
N ASN A 106 6.63 15.31 -0.53
CA ASN A 106 7.04 15.41 0.86
C ASN A 106 7.47 16.83 1.15
N ASN A 107 7.06 17.35 2.29
CA ASN A 107 7.47 18.64 2.76
C ASN A 107 7.75 18.59 4.27
N LEU A 108 8.83 19.21 4.71
CA LEU A 108 9.23 19.32 6.09
C LEU A 108 9.59 20.76 6.41
N ASN A 109 8.89 21.36 7.35
CA ASN A 109 9.16 22.68 7.88
C ASN A 109 9.74 22.59 9.29
N GLN A 110 10.78 23.36 9.57
CA GLN A 110 11.42 23.41 10.87
C GLN A 110 11.35 24.84 11.43
N PHE A 111 10.85 24.97 12.64
CA PHE A 111 10.68 26.21 13.39
C PHE A 111 11.40 26.05 14.75
N GLY A 112 12.70 26.30 14.77
CA GLY A 112 13.51 26.07 15.97
C GLY A 112 13.50 24.60 16.42
N ARG A 113 12.86 24.33 17.56
CA ARG A 113 12.72 22.98 18.14
C ARG A 113 11.52 22.20 17.61
N PHE A 114 10.63 22.86 16.86
CA PHE A 114 9.42 22.30 16.33
C PHE A 114 9.58 21.96 14.84
N LYS A 115 9.07 20.80 14.41
CA LYS A 115 9.03 20.39 13.01
C LYS A 115 7.62 19.94 12.65
N ILE A 116 7.17 20.35 11.47
CA ILE A 116 5.93 19.86 10.84
C ILE A 116 6.31 19.26 9.50
N GLY A 117 5.85 18.05 9.24
CA GLY A 117 6.02 17.40 7.95
C GLY A 117 4.70 16.90 7.39
N GLU A 118 4.64 16.84 6.09
CA GLU A 118 3.50 16.33 5.33
C GLU A 118 3.98 15.43 4.19
N GLN A 119 3.20 14.43 3.87
CA GLN A 119 3.47 13.50 2.80
C GLN A 119 2.18 13.15 2.07
N ILE A 120 2.26 13.11 0.75
CA ILE A 120 1.19 12.67 -0.14
C ILE A 120 1.77 11.61 -1.08
N HIS A 121 1.06 10.49 -1.21
CA HIS A 121 1.36 9.43 -2.15
C HIS A 121 0.08 9.08 -2.91
N LEU A 122 0.07 9.28 -4.21
CA LEU A 122 -1.05 8.97 -5.10
C LEU A 122 -0.62 7.92 -6.10
N LYS A 123 -1.25 6.75 -6.07
CA LYS A 123 -1.05 5.67 -7.04
C LYS A 123 -2.28 5.51 -7.92
N ILE A 124 -2.06 5.39 -9.23
CA ILE A 124 -3.12 5.31 -10.25
C ILE A 124 -2.87 4.07 -11.08
N PRO A 125 -3.77 3.06 -11.07
CA PRO A 125 -3.67 1.92 -11.97
C PRO A 125 -3.71 2.39 -13.43
N ALA A 126 -2.79 1.93 -14.25
CA ALA A 126 -2.65 2.38 -15.64
C ALA A 126 -2.69 1.25 -16.67
N SER A 127 -2.45 0.01 -16.26
CA SER A 127 -2.38 -1.13 -17.18
C SER A 127 -3.71 -1.88 -17.36
N GLY A 128 -4.79 -1.42 -16.72
CA GLY A 128 -6.07 -2.12 -16.75
C GLY A 128 -6.07 -3.36 -15.86
N LYS A 129 -6.96 -4.31 -16.16
CA LYS A 129 -7.12 -5.55 -15.39
C LYS A 129 -5.88 -6.44 -15.53
N ASN A 130 -5.50 -7.08 -14.43
CA ASN A 130 -4.43 -8.07 -14.42
C ASN A 130 -4.86 -9.40 -15.08
N ASN A 131 -3.98 -10.39 -15.12
CA ASN A 131 -4.23 -11.70 -15.73
C ASN A 131 -5.26 -12.57 -14.97
N LYS A 132 -5.88 -12.04 -13.93
CA LYS A 132 -6.97 -12.61 -13.14
C LYS A 132 -8.27 -11.79 -13.22
N ASP A 133 -8.39 -10.95 -14.25
CA ASP A 133 -9.56 -10.14 -14.59
C ASP A 133 -9.99 -9.09 -13.56
N TYR A 134 -9.09 -8.66 -12.66
CA TYR A 134 -9.36 -7.56 -11.74
C TYR A 134 -8.26 -6.50 -11.74
N GLU A 135 -8.62 -5.30 -11.30
CA GLU A 135 -7.75 -4.14 -11.13
C GLU A 135 -8.06 -3.46 -9.80
N TYR A 136 -7.03 -3.19 -9.00
CA TYR A 136 -7.21 -2.37 -7.79
C TYR A 136 -7.56 -0.93 -8.15
N GLY A 137 -8.33 -0.27 -7.30
CA GLY A 137 -8.64 1.16 -7.47
C GLY A 137 -7.44 2.08 -7.23
N LYS A 138 -7.64 3.36 -7.51
CA LYS A 138 -6.68 4.41 -7.16
C LYS A 138 -6.44 4.40 -5.65
N SER A 139 -5.20 4.60 -5.22
CA SER A 139 -4.91 4.77 -3.80
C SER A 139 -4.32 6.15 -3.51
N LEU A 140 -4.78 6.75 -2.42
CA LEU A 140 -4.25 8.00 -1.89
C LEU A 140 -3.85 7.75 -0.43
N GLU A 141 -2.57 7.97 -0.15
CA GLU A 141 -2.06 7.98 1.21
C GLU A 141 -1.58 9.39 1.52
N THR A 142 -2.04 9.95 2.60
CA THR A 142 -1.59 11.24 3.09
C THR A 142 -1.29 11.16 4.57
N SER A 143 -0.26 11.84 5.00
CA SER A 143 0.07 11.94 6.41
C SER A 143 0.62 13.32 6.75
N ILE A 144 0.32 13.76 7.95
CA ILE A 144 0.89 14.94 8.57
C ILE A 144 1.47 14.54 9.92
N TRP A 145 2.62 15.06 10.25
CA TRP A 145 3.23 14.83 11.55
C TRP A 145 3.82 16.11 12.11
N ALA A 146 3.81 16.19 13.44
CA ALA A 146 4.47 17.23 14.20
C ALA A 146 5.45 16.60 15.17
N SER A 147 6.62 17.17 15.32
CA SER A 147 7.60 16.74 16.30
C SER A 147 8.16 17.92 17.07
N TYR A 148 8.47 17.69 18.34
CA TYR A 148 9.07 18.67 19.22
C TYR A 148 10.31 18.07 19.89
N ARG A 149 11.41 18.80 19.85
CA ARG A 149 12.68 18.42 20.48
C ARG A 149 12.80 19.12 21.84
N TRP A 150 12.67 18.35 22.90
CA TRP A 150 12.78 18.82 24.27
C TRP A 150 14.23 19.10 24.68
N LEU A 151 15.10 18.13 24.39
CA LEU A 151 16.53 18.16 24.67
C LEU A 151 17.28 17.80 23.38
N GLU A 152 18.60 17.86 23.37
CA GLU A 152 19.41 17.51 22.19
C GLU A 152 19.18 16.06 21.73
N ASN A 153 18.93 15.16 22.68
CA ASN A 153 18.78 13.72 22.46
C ASN A 153 17.35 13.19 22.73
N VAL A 154 16.39 14.08 23.08
CA VAL A 154 15.01 13.69 23.39
C VAL A 154 14.03 14.47 22.52
N SER A 155 13.25 13.75 21.72
CA SER A 155 12.15 14.31 20.95
C SER A 155 10.94 13.38 20.97
N ASN A 156 9.77 13.95 20.80
CA ASN A 156 8.53 13.18 20.55
C ASN A 156 7.88 13.65 19.26
N SER A 157 7.05 12.79 18.68
CA SER A 157 6.29 13.11 17.49
C SER A 157 4.91 12.48 17.54
N ILE A 158 3.97 13.14 16.89
CA ILE A 158 2.63 12.63 16.60
C ILE A 158 2.44 12.63 15.08
N ARG A 159 1.83 11.57 14.56
CA ARG A 159 1.50 11.44 13.13
C ARG A 159 0.04 11.07 12.97
N LEU A 160 -0.62 11.74 12.03
CA LEU A 160 -1.93 11.37 11.53
C LEU A 160 -1.75 10.89 10.09
N SER A 161 -2.36 9.76 9.76
CA SER A 161 -2.33 9.20 8.42
C SER A 161 -3.76 8.92 7.96
N TYR A 162 -4.02 9.20 6.69
CA TYR A 162 -5.27 8.89 6.01
C TYR A 162 -4.95 8.03 4.78
N HIS A 163 -5.67 6.91 4.64
CA HIS A 163 -5.56 6.00 3.52
C HIS A 163 -6.90 5.90 2.82
N TYR A 164 -6.89 6.11 1.53
CA TYR A 164 -8.05 5.91 0.67
C TYR A 164 -7.70 4.90 -0.41
N LEU A 165 -8.55 3.90 -0.58
CA LEU A 165 -8.48 2.95 -1.66
C LEU A 165 -9.79 3.02 -2.45
N GLY A 166 -9.69 3.33 -3.74
CA GLY A 166 -10.83 3.36 -4.65
C GLY A 166 -11.37 1.97 -4.95
N TYR A 167 -12.52 1.92 -5.58
CA TYR A 167 -13.18 0.65 -5.95
C TYR A 167 -12.32 -0.17 -6.89
N MET A 168 -12.29 -1.48 -6.67
CA MET A 168 -11.75 -2.44 -7.62
C MET A 168 -12.68 -2.59 -8.81
N LYS A 169 -12.11 -2.93 -9.95
CA LYS A 169 -12.84 -3.25 -11.18
C LYS A 169 -12.61 -4.71 -11.55
N GLY A 170 -13.67 -5.38 -11.98
CA GLY A 170 -13.61 -6.78 -12.35
C GLY A 170 -13.57 -7.73 -11.14
N SER A 171 -13.45 -9.01 -11.39
CA SER A 171 -13.43 -10.04 -10.35
C SER A 171 -12.70 -11.28 -10.83
N ASP A 172 -11.99 -11.93 -9.91
CA ASP A 172 -11.35 -13.21 -10.14
C ASP A 172 -12.37 -14.35 -9.98
N ASN A 173 -12.53 -15.15 -11.03
CA ASN A 173 -13.50 -16.25 -11.07
C ASN A 173 -13.12 -17.42 -10.14
N GLU A 174 -11.86 -17.55 -9.74
CA GLU A 174 -11.41 -18.58 -8.81
C GLU A 174 -11.64 -18.19 -7.34
N MET A 175 -11.86 -16.91 -7.06
CA MET A 175 -12.09 -16.46 -5.69
C MET A 175 -13.51 -16.78 -5.25
N ASN A 176 -13.64 -17.35 -4.06
CA ASN A 176 -14.96 -17.62 -3.47
C ASN A 176 -15.66 -16.27 -3.18
N PRO A 177 -16.83 -16.00 -3.79
CA PRO A 177 -17.54 -14.73 -3.58
C PRO A 177 -17.92 -14.44 -2.12
N LYS A 178 -18.03 -15.49 -1.29
CA LYS A 178 -18.31 -15.34 0.16
C LYS A 178 -17.09 -14.95 0.98
N MET A 179 -15.90 -15.23 0.48
CA MET A 179 -14.64 -14.86 1.14
C MET A 179 -14.05 -13.56 0.58
N SER A 180 -14.48 -13.17 -0.58
CA SER A 180 -14.10 -11.94 -1.27
C SER A 180 -15.33 -11.42 -1.98
N PRO A 181 -16.20 -10.69 -1.31
CA PRO A 181 -17.33 -10.06 -1.98
C PRO A 181 -16.80 -9.25 -3.16
N SER A 182 -17.44 -9.40 -4.31
CA SER A 182 -17.06 -8.66 -5.51
C SER A 182 -17.07 -7.18 -5.17
N MET A 183 -15.94 -6.53 -5.31
CA MET A 183 -15.77 -5.13 -4.95
C MET A 183 -16.19 -4.19 -6.06
N ASP A 184 -16.90 -4.72 -7.07
CA ASP A 184 -17.55 -3.96 -8.14
C ASP A 184 -18.80 -3.21 -7.66
N SER A 185 -19.28 -3.47 -6.44
CA SER A 185 -20.40 -2.71 -5.89
C SER A 185 -19.89 -1.38 -5.29
N LYS A 186 -20.64 -0.32 -5.51
CA LYS A 186 -20.40 1.03 -4.96
C LYS A 186 -20.24 1.08 -3.42
N ASN A 187 -20.40 -0.04 -2.73
CA ASN A 187 -20.37 -0.17 -1.28
C ASN A 187 -19.18 -0.96 -0.74
N SER A 188 -18.25 -1.37 -1.56
CA SER A 188 -17.11 -2.21 -1.16
C SER A 188 -15.77 -1.49 -1.22
N GLY A 189 -15.73 -0.22 -0.86
CA GLY A 189 -14.47 0.45 -0.53
C GLY A 189 -13.92 -0.10 0.79
N TYR A 190 -12.69 -0.60 0.83
CA TYR A 190 -11.98 -0.77 2.09
C TYR A 190 -11.66 0.63 2.63
N GLN A 191 -12.19 0.95 3.79
CA GLN A 191 -11.74 2.06 4.62
C GLN A 191 -10.62 1.59 5.53
#